data_bf635f4721f94c9ec9cebe7224af6b56
#
_entry.id   bf635f4721f94c9ec9cebe7224af6b56
#
_cell.length_a   1.000
_cell.length_b   1.000
_cell.length_c   1.000
_cell.angle_alpha   90.00
_cell.angle_beta   90.00
_cell.angle_gamma   90.00
#
_symmetry.space_group_name_H-M   'P 1'
#
loop_
_entity.id
_entity.type
_entity.pdbx_description
1 polymer ?
#
loop_
_entity_poly.entity_id
_entity_poly.type
_entity_poly.pdbx_seq_one_letter_code
_entity_poly.pdbx_strand_id
1 'polypeptide(L)'
;MKKKFAIISGEPNSINSEIIAKSWIRLNKKLRSKFFVIGNFEILKKQLNKIRIKIPIIKLNNFNEIKQTKSLQVLNIPLKFKNPFEVSKKNNSIYIKQSLNLAHKLALNKDIYGFINCSVDKRSLGKNNLGVTEYLSKKNKLMNSEV
;
A
#
# COMPACT_ATOMS: atom_id res chain seq x y z
N MET A 1 -7.13 -14.60 14.58
CA MET A 1 -7.32 -14.33 13.12
C MET A 1 -6.10 -14.85 12.36
N LYS A 2 -6.28 -15.51 11.21
CA LYS A 2 -5.12 -15.91 10.38
C LYS A 2 -4.42 -14.67 9.86
N LYS A 3 -3.10 -14.58 10.06
CA LYS A 3 -2.27 -13.48 9.54
C LYS A 3 -2.45 -13.31 8.04
N LYS A 4 -2.28 -12.09 7.57
CA LYS A 4 -2.42 -11.73 6.16
C LYS A 4 -1.15 -11.09 5.62
N PHE A 5 -1.08 -10.92 4.32
CA PHE A 5 -0.08 -10.11 3.65
C PHE A 5 -0.64 -8.72 3.36
N ALA A 6 0.16 -7.69 3.56
CA ALA A 6 -0.18 -6.33 3.14
C ALA A 6 0.35 -6.06 1.73
N ILE A 7 -0.42 -5.33 0.93
CA ILE A 7 0.02 -4.74 -0.34
C ILE A 7 0.11 -3.23 -0.11
N ILE A 8 1.30 -2.67 -0.22
CA ILE A 8 1.48 -1.22 -0.14
C ILE A 8 1.19 -0.65 -1.53
N SER A 9 0.22 0.26 -1.62
CA SER A 9 -0.25 0.80 -2.92
C SER A 9 0.81 1.62 -3.67
N GLY A 10 1.85 2.09 -2.96
CA GLY A 10 3.00 2.75 -3.58
C GLY A 10 2.69 4.13 -4.14
N GLU A 11 3.30 4.45 -5.26
CA GLU A 11 3.22 5.75 -5.94
C GLU A 11 1.80 6.05 -6.43
N PRO A 12 1.12 7.10 -5.93
CA PRO A 12 -0.23 7.44 -6.38
C PRO A 12 -0.29 7.98 -7.82
N ASN A 13 0.77 8.65 -8.29
CA ASN A 13 0.87 9.15 -9.66
C ASN A 13 1.38 8.08 -10.63
N SER A 14 0.78 6.89 -10.57
CA SER A 14 1.24 5.72 -11.34
C SER A 14 0.08 4.82 -11.75
N ILE A 15 0.39 3.68 -12.37
CA ILE A 15 -0.57 2.62 -12.72
C ILE A 15 -0.81 1.63 -11.59
N ASN A 16 -0.30 1.86 -10.38
CA ASN A 16 -0.36 0.87 -9.29
C ASN A 16 -1.78 0.46 -8.92
N SER A 17 -2.73 1.41 -8.94
CA SER A 17 -4.15 1.10 -8.68
C SER A 17 -4.72 0.10 -9.70
N GLU A 18 -4.36 0.26 -10.97
CA GLU A 18 -4.75 -0.66 -12.04
C GLU A 18 -4.14 -2.05 -11.83
N ILE A 19 -2.84 -2.10 -11.48
CA ILE A 19 -2.14 -3.37 -11.20
C ILE A 19 -2.80 -4.08 -10.04
N ILE A 20 -3.07 -3.39 -8.92
CA ILE A 20 -3.74 -3.96 -7.74
C ILE A 20 -5.10 -4.53 -8.12
N ALA A 21 -5.92 -3.76 -8.83
CA ALA A 21 -7.27 -4.17 -9.18
C ALA A 21 -7.29 -5.36 -10.17
N LYS A 22 -6.46 -5.33 -11.21
CA LYS A 22 -6.35 -6.44 -12.17
C LYS A 22 -5.80 -7.71 -11.53
N SER A 23 -4.83 -7.58 -10.62
CA SER A 23 -4.33 -8.71 -9.84
C SER A 23 -5.43 -9.28 -8.94
N TRP A 24 -6.17 -8.41 -8.24
CA TRP A 24 -7.29 -8.82 -7.39
C TRP A 24 -8.35 -9.60 -8.15
N ILE A 25 -8.72 -9.17 -9.36
CA ILE A 25 -9.71 -9.85 -10.20
C ILE A 25 -9.24 -11.27 -10.55
N ARG A 26 -7.94 -11.46 -10.81
CA ARG A 26 -7.35 -12.76 -11.20
C ARG A 26 -7.18 -13.72 -10.02
N LEU A 27 -7.11 -13.22 -8.78
CA LEU A 27 -6.96 -14.07 -7.60
C LEU A 27 -8.25 -14.87 -7.33
N ASN A 28 -8.10 -16.15 -6.98
CA ASN A 28 -9.20 -16.95 -6.46
C ASN A 28 -9.61 -16.49 -5.05
N LYS A 29 -10.77 -16.95 -4.60
CA LYS A 29 -11.38 -16.56 -3.31
C LYS A 29 -10.47 -16.82 -2.11
N LYS A 30 -9.74 -17.94 -2.11
CA LYS A 30 -8.82 -18.35 -1.03
C LYS A 30 -7.63 -17.40 -0.94
N LEU A 31 -7.08 -16.98 -2.07
CA LEU A 31 -5.97 -16.02 -2.12
C LEU A 31 -6.43 -14.60 -1.78
N ARG A 32 -7.58 -14.14 -2.30
CA ARG A 32 -8.13 -12.81 -1.95
C ARG A 32 -8.24 -12.60 -0.44
N SER A 33 -8.66 -13.64 0.30
CA SER A 33 -8.81 -13.55 1.75
C SER A 33 -7.50 -13.37 2.52
N LYS A 34 -6.35 -13.59 1.86
CA LYS A 34 -5.02 -13.47 2.48
C LYS A 34 -4.40 -12.08 2.35
N PHE A 35 -4.99 -11.18 1.58
CA PHE A 35 -4.42 -9.86 1.28
C PHE A 35 -5.32 -8.73 1.74
N PHE A 36 -4.71 -7.60 2.06
CA PHE A 36 -5.33 -6.29 2.20
C PHE A 36 -4.36 -5.23 1.69
N VAL A 37 -4.86 -4.03 1.39
CA VAL A 37 -4.06 -2.91 0.90
C VAL A 37 -3.78 -1.93 2.04
N ILE A 38 -2.57 -1.42 2.12
CA ILE A 38 -2.20 -0.21 2.88
C ILE A 38 -2.09 0.91 1.87
N GLY A 39 -2.99 1.89 1.95
CA GLY A 39 -3.05 2.97 0.99
C GLY A 39 -4.18 3.95 1.25
N ASN A 40 -4.40 4.90 0.36
CA ASN A 40 -5.51 5.84 0.49
C ASN A 40 -6.74 5.31 -0.26
N PHE A 41 -7.83 5.11 0.49
CA PHE A 41 -9.08 4.58 -0.04
C PHE A 41 -9.69 5.49 -1.13
N GLU A 42 -9.72 6.81 -0.89
CA GLU A 42 -10.37 7.74 -1.81
C GLU A 42 -9.61 7.86 -3.15
N ILE A 43 -8.27 7.86 -3.10
CA ILE A 43 -7.49 7.91 -4.34
C ILE A 43 -7.67 6.63 -5.15
N LEU A 44 -7.60 5.46 -4.48
CA LEU A 44 -7.82 4.17 -5.14
C LEU A 44 -9.21 4.12 -5.79
N LYS A 45 -10.26 4.50 -5.05
CA LYS A 45 -11.63 4.54 -5.56
C LYS A 45 -11.78 5.45 -6.77
N LYS A 46 -11.23 6.68 -6.70
CA LYS A 46 -11.33 7.65 -7.80
C LYS A 46 -10.53 7.22 -9.02
N GLN A 47 -9.34 6.65 -8.83
CA GLN A 47 -8.52 6.12 -9.92
C GLN A 47 -9.22 4.96 -10.62
N LEU A 48 -9.73 3.98 -9.87
CA LEU A 48 -10.46 2.84 -10.42
C LEU A 48 -11.70 3.27 -11.21
N ASN A 49 -12.45 4.26 -10.70
CA ASN A 49 -13.59 4.81 -11.42
C ASN A 49 -13.18 5.45 -12.75
N LYS A 50 -12.09 6.24 -12.78
CA LYS A 50 -11.59 6.88 -14.00
C LYS A 50 -11.12 5.86 -15.06
N ILE A 51 -10.49 4.77 -14.64
CA ILE A 51 -10.07 3.70 -15.56
C ILE A 51 -11.14 2.63 -15.80
N ARG A 52 -12.37 2.85 -15.29
CA ARG A 52 -13.56 1.99 -15.47
C ARG A 52 -13.38 0.55 -14.98
N ILE A 53 -12.56 0.34 -13.95
CA ILE A 53 -12.42 -0.95 -13.28
C ILE A 53 -13.30 -0.97 -12.03
N LYS A 54 -14.22 -1.94 -11.97
CA LYS A 54 -15.15 -2.11 -10.83
C LYS A 54 -14.77 -3.31 -10.00
N ILE A 55 -14.31 -3.08 -8.79
CA ILE A 55 -14.11 -4.11 -7.75
C ILE A 55 -14.71 -3.61 -6.43
N PRO A 56 -15.24 -4.52 -5.59
CA PRO A 56 -15.71 -4.12 -4.27
C PRO A 56 -14.53 -3.77 -3.36
N ILE A 57 -14.48 -2.55 -2.87
CA ILE A 57 -13.46 -2.07 -1.93
C ILE A 57 -14.10 -1.58 -0.64
N ILE A 58 -13.44 -1.79 0.50
CA ILE A 58 -13.88 -1.36 1.83
C ILE A 58 -12.77 -0.56 2.50
N LYS A 59 -13.11 0.62 3.02
CA LYS A 59 -12.22 1.44 3.84
C LYS A 59 -12.14 0.88 5.25
N LEU A 60 -10.93 0.76 5.78
CA LEU A 60 -10.65 0.46 7.18
C LEU A 60 -9.86 1.63 7.78
N ASN A 61 -10.19 2.02 9.00
CA ASN A 61 -9.50 3.10 9.69
C ASN A 61 -8.38 2.57 10.60
N ASN A 62 -8.50 1.32 11.05
CA ASN A 62 -7.46 0.67 11.86
C ASN A 62 -7.31 -0.81 11.48
N PHE A 63 -6.18 -1.40 11.88
CA PHE A 63 -5.83 -2.77 11.55
C PHE A 63 -6.80 -3.81 12.15
N ASN A 64 -7.37 -3.53 13.31
CA ASN A 64 -8.28 -4.47 13.99
C ASN A 64 -9.62 -4.66 13.28
N GLU A 65 -9.96 -3.77 12.34
CA GLU A 65 -11.16 -3.90 11.49
C GLU A 65 -11.01 -4.94 10.37
N ILE A 66 -9.79 -5.47 10.17
CA ILE A 66 -9.54 -6.47 9.13
C ILE A 66 -10.30 -7.76 9.43
N LYS A 67 -11.14 -8.18 8.49
CA LYS A 67 -11.99 -9.36 8.61
C LYS A 67 -11.99 -10.19 7.34
N GLN A 68 -12.64 -11.34 7.39
CA GLN A 68 -12.86 -12.14 6.19
C GLN A 68 -13.99 -11.54 5.37
N THR A 69 -13.74 -11.18 4.12
CA THR A 69 -14.72 -10.56 3.21
C THR A 69 -14.38 -10.88 1.75
N LYS A 70 -15.34 -10.65 0.87
CA LYS A 70 -15.18 -10.76 -0.59
C LYS A 70 -14.60 -9.48 -1.21
N SER A 71 -14.56 -8.39 -0.45
CA SER A 71 -14.09 -7.08 -0.90
C SER A 71 -12.62 -6.87 -0.62
N LEU A 72 -11.95 -6.07 -1.43
CA LEU A 72 -10.58 -5.63 -1.17
C LEU A 72 -10.60 -4.61 -0.02
N GLN A 73 -10.01 -4.97 1.09
CA GLN A 73 -9.90 -4.11 2.26
C GLN A 73 -8.74 -3.15 2.10
N VAL A 74 -8.97 -1.86 2.36
CA VAL A 74 -7.96 -0.81 2.26
C VAL A 74 -7.79 -0.16 3.63
N LEU A 75 -6.69 -0.47 4.31
CA LEU A 75 -6.27 0.21 5.53
C LEU A 75 -5.79 1.61 5.16
N ASN A 76 -6.59 2.59 5.55
CA ASN A 76 -6.52 3.94 5.00
C ASN A 76 -5.35 4.75 5.56
N ILE A 77 -4.52 5.25 4.67
CA ILE A 77 -3.49 6.26 4.96
C ILE A 77 -4.00 7.61 4.45
N PRO A 78 -4.00 8.66 5.28
CA PRO A 78 -4.40 10.00 4.86
C PRO A 78 -3.55 10.52 3.69
N LEU A 79 -4.21 11.11 2.69
CA LEU A 79 -3.56 11.74 1.55
C LEU A 79 -4.39 12.93 1.08
N LYS A 80 -3.78 14.12 0.99
CA LYS A 80 -4.41 15.31 0.44
C LYS A 80 -4.11 15.38 -1.07
N PHE A 81 -5.15 15.46 -1.88
CA PHE A 81 -5.03 15.59 -3.33
C PHE A 81 -6.26 16.31 -3.92
N LYS A 82 -6.09 16.95 -5.06
CA LYS A 82 -7.18 17.52 -5.87
C LYS A 82 -7.52 16.58 -7.03
N ASN A 83 -6.51 16.20 -7.82
CA ASN A 83 -6.63 15.23 -8.90
C ASN A 83 -6.02 13.88 -8.45
N PRO A 84 -6.72 12.75 -8.64
CA PRO A 84 -6.22 11.44 -8.20
C PRO A 84 -4.96 10.95 -8.93
N PHE A 85 -4.58 11.57 -10.05
CA PHE A 85 -3.35 11.25 -10.80
C PHE A 85 -2.29 12.36 -10.75
N GLU A 86 -2.53 13.43 -9.96
CA GLU A 86 -1.63 14.58 -9.85
C GLU A 86 -1.46 14.99 -8.39
N VAL A 87 -0.92 14.07 -7.59
CA VAL A 87 -0.60 14.32 -6.19
C VAL A 87 0.71 15.09 -6.12
N SER A 88 0.76 16.17 -5.32
CA SER A 88 1.98 16.96 -5.14
C SER A 88 3.12 16.11 -4.57
N LYS A 89 4.37 16.39 -4.97
CA LYS A 89 5.56 15.68 -4.49
C LYS A 89 5.66 15.63 -2.96
N LYS A 90 5.31 16.72 -2.29
CA LYS A 90 5.32 16.80 -0.81
C LYS A 90 4.32 15.82 -0.19
N ASN A 91 3.06 15.86 -0.62
CA ASN A 91 2.00 15.00 -0.09
C ASN A 91 2.28 13.52 -0.43
N ASN A 92 2.79 13.25 -1.61
CA ASN A 92 3.21 11.94 -2.05
C ASN A 92 4.31 11.36 -1.15
N SER A 93 5.38 12.10 -0.91
CA SER A 93 6.49 11.66 -0.05
C SER A 93 6.02 11.33 1.38
N ILE A 94 5.15 12.16 1.97
CA ILE A 94 4.58 11.91 3.29
C ILE A 94 3.76 10.63 3.29
N TYR A 95 2.88 10.48 2.32
CA TYR A 95 1.99 9.33 2.17
C TYR A 95 2.75 8.00 2.01
N ILE A 96 3.74 7.97 1.11
CA ILE A 96 4.56 6.78 0.87
C ILE A 96 5.30 6.36 2.14
N LYS A 97 5.95 7.32 2.83
CA LYS A 97 6.66 7.03 4.07
C LYS A 97 5.73 6.54 5.18
N GLN A 98 4.54 7.11 5.33
CA GLN A 98 3.54 6.65 6.30
C GLN A 98 3.08 5.22 5.98
N SER A 99 2.83 4.90 4.71
CA SER A 99 2.41 3.57 4.26
C SER A 99 3.48 2.51 4.55
N LEU A 100 4.73 2.79 4.20
CA LEU A 100 5.88 1.91 4.46
C LEU A 100 6.12 1.74 5.96
N ASN A 101 6.05 2.82 6.74
CA ASN A 101 6.26 2.77 8.18
C ASN A 101 5.21 1.94 8.90
N LEU A 102 3.94 2.04 8.47
CA LEU A 102 2.86 1.23 9.04
C LEU A 102 3.06 -0.25 8.70
N ALA A 103 3.34 -0.58 7.44
CA ALA A 103 3.59 -1.96 7.03
C ALA A 103 4.77 -2.57 7.78
N HIS A 104 5.86 -1.83 7.91
CA HIS A 104 7.04 -2.24 8.67
C HIS A 104 6.73 -2.50 10.15
N LYS A 105 5.99 -1.59 10.80
CA LYS A 105 5.54 -1.76 12.19
C LYS A 105 4.71 -3.03 12.36
N LEU A 106 3.73 -3.26 11.48
CA LEU A 106 2.87 -4.45 11.52
C LEU A 106 3.68 -5.74 11.30
N ALA A 107 4.70 -5.71 10.44
CA ALA A 107 5.58 -6.85 10.22
C ALA A 107 6.47 -7.14 11.44
N LEU A 108 7.08 -6.13 12.04
CA LEU A 108 7.90 -6.28 13.26
C LEU A 108 7.09 -6.81 14.44
N ASN A 109 5.86 -6.35 14.60
CA ASN A 109 4.93 -6.85 15.63
C ASN A 109 4.41 -8.25 15.32
N LYS A 110 4.76 -8.84 14.17
CA LYS A 110 4.23 -10.13 13.71
C LYS A 110 2.71 -10.15 13.52
N ASP A 111 2.09 -8.98 13.30
CA ASP A 111 0.66 -8.86 13.01
C ASP A 111 0.32 -9.36 11.60
N ILE A 112 1.27 -9.21 10.67
CA ILE A 112 1.19 -9.70 9.29
C ILE A 112 2.32 -10.68 8.99
N TYR A 113 2.17 -11.50 7.96
CA TYR A 113 3.25 -12.37 7.47
C TYR A 113 4.38 -11.59 6.81
N GLY A 114 4.04 -10.50 6.17
CA GLY A 114 4.94 -9.65 5.41
C GLY A 114 4.15 -8.70 4.52
N PHE A 115 4.84 -7.94 3.69
CA PHE A 115 4.21 -7.03 2.75
C PHE A 115 4.91 -7.03 1.39
N ILE A 116 4.14 -6.66 0.38
CA ILE A 116 4.56 -6.47 -1.00
C ILE A 116 4.36 -4.99 -1.31
N ASN A 117 5.38 -4.28 -1.74
CA ASN A 117 5.23 -2.91 -2.18
C ASN A 117 5.04 -2.82 -3.70
N CYS A 118 4.05 -2.06 -4.15
CA CYS A 118 3.97 -1.59 -5.52
C CYS A 118 5.07 -0.55 -5.77
N SER A 119 5.27 -0.17 -7.02
CA SER A 119 6.34 0.76 -7.39
C SER A 119 6.28 2.06 -6.60
N VAL A 120 7.46 2.56 -6.22
CA VAL A 120 7.66 3.81 -5.49
C VAL A 120 8.73 4.62 -6.19
N ASP A 121 8.49 5.90 -6.42
CA ASP A 121 9.55 6.81 -6.85
C ASP A 121 10.55 6.99 -5.68
N LYS A 122 11.78 6.50 -5.87
CA LYS A 122 12.84 6.57 -4.86
C LYS A 122 13.11 8.00 -4.35
N ARG A 123 12.86 9.02 -5.18
CA ARG A 123 12.96 10.44 -4.79
C ARG A 123 12.00 10.80 -3.67
N SER A 124 10.87 10.10 -3.54
CA SER A 124 9.90 10.29 -2.46
C SER A 124 10.40 9.79 -1.10
N LEU A 125 11.44 8.96 -1.07
CA LEU A 125 12.01 8.41 0.16
C LEU A 125 13.12 9.28 0.78
N GLY A 126 13.59 10.29 0.05
CA GLY A 126 14.64 11.22 0.49
C GLY A 126 15.92 11.05 -0.32
N LYS A 127 16.80 12.08 -0.26
CA LYS A 127 18.00 12.18 -1.11
C LYS A 127 19.00 11.02 -0.93
N ASN A 128 19.04 10.40 0.25
CA ASN A 128 20.02 9.37 0.61
C ASN A 128 19.47 7.95 0.55
N ASN A 129 18.30 7.73 -0.06
CA ASN A 129 17.70 6.40 -0.19
C ASN A 129 17.69 5.98 -1.66
N LEU A 130 18.27 4.82 -1.93
CA LEU A 130 18.31 4.24 -3.26
C LEU A 130 16.99 3.54 -3.61
N GLY A 131 16.24 3.08 -2.60
CA GLY A 131 14.95 2.43 -2.77
C GLY A 131 14.26 2.10 -1.44
N VAL A 132 13.20 1.29 -1.52
CA VAL A 132 12.41 0.87 -0.34
C VAL A 132 13.25 0.01 0.61
N THR A 133 14.07 -0.89 0.08
CA THR A 133 14.91 -1.79 0.87
C THR A 133 15.88 -1.00 1.75
N GLU A 134 16.60 -0.04 1.18
CA GLU A 134 17.55 0.79 1.93
C GLU A 134 16.83 1.70 2.93
N TYR A 135 15.66 2.22 2.57
CA TYR A 135 14.84 3.01 3.47
C TYR A 135 14.46 2.21 4.73
N LEU A 136 14.03 0.96 4.56
CA LEU A 136 13.63 0.09 5.66
C LEU A 136 14.83 -0.44 6.45
N SER A 137 15.95 -0.74 5.79
CA SER A 137 17.21 -1.16 6.43
C SER A 137 17.74 -0.11 7.38
N LYS A 138 17.77 1.15 6.97
CA LYS A 138 18.17 2.26 7.84
C LYS A 138 17.28 2.36 9.08
N LYS A 139 15.99 2.08 8.96
CA LYS A 139 15.08 2.05 10.12
C LYS A 139 15.40 0.93 11.09
N ASN A 140 15.87 -0.21 10.60
CA ASN A 140 16.31 -1.34 11.43
C ASN A 140 17.75 -1.23 11.89
N LYS A 141 18.47 -0.15 11.58
CA LYS A 141 19.91 0.02 11.84
C LYS A 141 20.76 -1.11 11.22
N LEU A 142 20.32 -1.67 10.12
CA LEU A 142 21.07 -2.66 9.36
C LEU A 142 22.08 -1.96 8.45
N MET A 143 23.35 -2.41 8.50
CA MET A 143 24.43 -1.80 7.71
C MET A 143 24.42 -2.24 6.26
N ASN A 144 24.10 -3.49 5.99
CA ASN A 144 24.02 -4.06 4.65
C ASN A 144 22.64 -4.71 4.45
N SER A 145 21.95 -4.36 3.40
CA SER A 145 20.70 -4.99 2.99
C SER A 145 20.84 -5.48 1.57
N GLU A 146 20.73 -6.79 1.41
CA GLU A 146 20.63 -7.43 0.10
C GLU A 146 19.15 -7.51 -0.32
N VAL A 147 18.91 -7.40 -1.61
CA VAL A 147 17.60 -7.52 -2.24
C VAL A 147 17.39 -8.95 -2.71
#